data_1ca078982e68eab93ab52e2a7efcbb15
#
_entry.id   1ca078982e68eab93ab52e2a7efcbb15
#
_cell.length_a   1.000
_cell.length_b   1.000
_cell.length_c   1.000
_cell.angle_alpha   90.00
_cell.angle_beta   90.00
_cell.angle_gamma   90.00
#
_symmetry.space_group_name_H-M   'P 1'
#
loop_
_entity.id
_entity.type
_entity.pdbx_description
1 polymer ?
#
loop_
_entity_poly.entity_id
_entity_poly.type
_entity_poly.pdbx_seq_one_letter_code
_entity_poly.pdbx_strand_id
1 'polypeptide(L)'
;SSPLNLNKNLPKEERKTALKFLIHLMGDMAQPLHTGRAEDLGGNKIEITYFGSKTNLHSLWDSKLIDSQKYSYTEYAEILDTKSEEEIKRIQSGTLMDWLYDSHKAANKIYAATPNGERVSYAYQYKFNDVLERQLLNGGLRLAKLLNDIFG
;
A
#
# COMPACT_ATOMS: atom_id res chain seq x y z
N SER A 1 -1.06 -20.97 -15.16
CA SER A 1 -0.12 -21.17 -14.04
C SER A 1 0.27 -19.81 -13.50
N SER A 2 0.05 -19.57 -12.20
CA SER A 2 0.49 -18.36 -11.55
C SER A 2 2.02 -18.25 -11.65
N PRO A 3 2.58 -17.08 -12.05
CA PRO A 3 4.03 -16.88 -12.06
C PRO A 3 4.67 -16.93 -10.65
N LEU A 4 3.87 -17.06 -9.61
CA LEU A 4 4.28 -17.21 -8.21
C LEU A 4 4.01 -18.64 -7.72
N ASN A 5 4.33 -19.63 -8.53
CA ASN A 5 4.25 -21.03 -8.10
C ASN A 5 5.39 -21.32 -7.09
N LEU A 6 5.22 -20.79 -5.87
CA LEU A 6 6.07 -21.12 -4.73
C LEU A 6 5.75 -22.55 -4.31
N ASN A 7 6.36 -23.49 -5.01
CA ASN A 7 6.18 -24.92 -4.74
C ASN A 7 6.62 -25.22 -3.31
N LYS A 8 5.75 -25.88 -2.52
CA LYS A 8 6.08 -26.39 -1.18
C LYS A 8 7.33 -27.28 -1.16
N ASN A 9 7.74 -27.81 -2.32
CA ASN A 9 8.91 -28.64 -2.49
C ASN A 9 10.23 -27.88 -2.70
N LEU A 10 10.20 -26.53 -2.78
CA LEU A 10 11.43 -25.74 -2.85
C LEU A 10 12.22 -25.84 -1.54
N PRO A 11 13.56 -25.79 -1.61
CA PRO A 11 14.41 -25.70 -0.42
C PRO A 11 13.98 -24.57 0.52
N LYS A 12 14.13 -24.78 1.82
CA LYS A 12 13.71 -23.83 2.86
C LYS A 12 14.22 -22.40 2.62
N GLU A 13 15.48 -22.25 2.21
CA GLU A 13 16.08 -20.94 1.96
C GLU A 13 15.48 -20.24 0.74
N GLU A 14 15.16 -20.98 -0.32
CA GLU A 14 14.50 -20.43 -1.50
C GLU A 14 13.06 -20.01 -1.18
N ARG A 15 12.33 -20.79 -0.38
CA ARG A 15 10.99 -20.39 0.10
C ARG A 15 11.03 -19.12 0.94
N LYS A 16 12.02 -19.01 1.82
CA LYS A 16 12.24 -17.83 2.66
C LYS A 16 12.52 -16.59 1.81
N THR A 17 13.37 -16.72 0.80
CA THR A 17 13.69 -15.63 -0.14
C THR A 17 12.46 -15.20 -0.93
N ALA A 18 11.70 -16.16 -1.44
CA ALA A 18 10.47 -15.90 -2.17
C ALA A 18 9.39 -15.24 -1.29
N LEU A 19 9.27 -15.66 -0.03
CA LEU A 19 8.37 -15.03 0.92
C LEU A 19 8.74 -13.57 1.20
N LYS A 20 10.00 -13.27 1.42
CA LYS A 20 10.49 -11.90 1.61
C LYS A 20 10.20 -11.03 0.40
N PHE A 21 10.43 -11.55 -0.80
CA PHE A 21 10.11 -10.86 -2.06
C PHE A 21 8.60 -10.57 -2.17
N LEU A 22 7.76 -11.53 -1.86
CA LEU A 22 6.30 -11.39 -1.90
C LEU A 22 5.80 -10.32 -0.92
N ILE A 23 6.31 -10.31 0.31
CA ILE A 23 5.98 -9.31 1.33
C ILE A 23 6.38 -7.92 0.84
N HIS A 24 7.57 -7.79 0.28
CA HIS A 24 8.08 -6.53 -0.26
C HIS A 24 7.22 -6.04 -1.43
N LEU A 25 6.92 -6.92 -2.39
CA LEU A 25 6.10 -6.60 -3.55
C LEU A 25 4.70 -6.12 -3.15
N MET A 26 4.06 -6.81 -2.21
CA MET A 26 2.72 -6.43 -1.74
C MET A 26 2.73 -5.13 -0.97
N GLY A 27 3.78 -4.86 -0.20
CA GLY A 27 3.99 -3.57 0.45
C GLY A 27 4.14 -2.43 -0.56
N ASP A 28 4.95 -2.63 -1.59
CA ASP A 28 5.13 -1.66 -2.67
C ASP A 28 3.84 -1.41 -3.44
N MET A 29 3.07 -2.45 -3.73
CA MET A 29 1.78 -2.31 -4.41
C MET A 29 0.74 -1.55 -3.58
N ALA A 30 0.79 -1.64 -2.27
CA ALA A 30 -0.14 -0.94 -1.38
C ALA A 30 0.14 0.57 -1.29
N GLN A 31 1.38 1.00 -1.53
CA GLN A 31 1.75 2.41 -1.56
C GLN A 31 1.37 3.00 -2.92
N PRO A 32 0.37 3.93 -2.98
CA PRO A 32 -0.19 4.36 -4.26
C PRO A 32 0.81 5.01 -5.21
N LEU A 33 1.79 5.76 -4.68
CA LEU A 33 2.77 6.47 -5.50
C LEU A 33 3.78 5.55 -6.18
N HIS A 34 3.93 4.29 -5.71
CA HIS A 34 4.70 3.27 -6.41
C HIS A 34 4.04 2.86 -7.74
N THR A 35 2.73 3.09 -7.88
CA THR A 35 1.99 2.92 -9.13
C THR A 35 1.69 4.26 -9.81
N GLY A 36 2.42 5.29 -9.46
CA GLY A 36 2.25 6.66 -9.93
C GLY A 36 2.73 6.88 -11.36
N ARG A 37 2.95 8.15 -11.69
CA ARG A 37 3.33 8.58 -13.04
C ARG A 37 4.83 8.45 -13.25
N ALA A 38 5.22 7.92 -14.41
CA ALA A 38 6.64 7.77 -14.75
C ALA A 38 7.35 9.12 -14.95
N GLU A 39 6.66 10.09 -15.52
CA GLU A 39 7.21 11.42 -15.83
C GLU A 39 7.63 12.22 -14.61
N ASP A 40 6.99 11.98 -13.45
CA ASP A 40 7.34 12.61 -12.18
C ASP A 40 8.01 11.66 -11.17
N LEU A 41 8.39 10.48 -11.64
CA LEU A 41 9.03 9.42 -10.85
C LEU A 41 8.18 9.01 -9.63
N GLY A 42 6.87 8.82 -9.86
CA GLY A 42 5.95 8.43 -8.80
C GLY A 42 5.79 9.50 -7.71
N GLY A 43 5.77 10.77 -8.09
CA GLY A 43 5.64 11.90 -7.18
C GLY A 43 6.95 12.44 -6.58
N ASN A 44 8.10 11.87 -6.93
CA ASN A 44 9.38 12.39 -6.46
C ASN A 44 9.68 13.81 -6.97
N LYS A 45 9.16 14.18 -8.13
CA LYS A 45 9.31 15.51 -8.71
C LYS A 45 8.23 16.51 -8.29
N ILE A 46 7.23 16.08 -7.53
CA ILE A 46 6.20 16.96 -6.98
C ILE A 46 6.67 17.51 -5.65
N GLU A 47 7.12 18.76 -5.66
CA GLU A 47 7.60 19.44 -4.45
C GLU A 47 6.43 19.91 -3.60
N ILE A 48 6.50 19.64 -2.31
CA ILE A 48 5.50 20.04 -1.32
C ILE A 48 6.20 20.45 -0.02
N THR A 49 5.45 21.05 0.89
CA THR A 49 5.88 21.23 2.28
C THR A 49 5.01 20.39 3.20
N TYR A 50 5.63 19.77 4.19
CA TYR A 50 4.98 19.00 5.25
C TYR A 50 5.28 19.66 6.59
N PHE A 51 4.26 20.30 7.18
CA PHE A 51 4.42 21.16 8.36
C PHE A 51 5.58 22.15 8.23
N GLY A 52 5.65 22.82 7.08
CA GLY A 52 6.67 23.82 6.79
C GLY A 52 8.03 23.27 6.32
N SER A 53 8.27 21.98 6.38
CA SER A 53 9.51 21.36 5.89
C SER A 53 9.38 20.91 4.45
N LYS A 54 10.35 21.25 3.61
CA LYS A 54 10.38 20.85 2.20
C LYS A 54 10.53 19.33 2.06
N THR A 55 9.72 18.73 1.20
CA THR A 55 9.78 17.34 0.83
C THR A 55 9.14 17.13 -0.54
N ASN A 56 8.84 15.90 -0.91
CA ASN A 56 8.12 15.56 -2.13
C ASN A 56 6.94 14.63 -1.86
N LEU A 57 6.05 14.51 -2.83
CA LEU A 57 4.83 13.73 -2.70
C LEU A 57 5.10 12.24 -2.45
N HIS A 58 6.11 11.67 -3.10
CA HIS A 58 6.50 10.28 -2.89
C HIS A 58 6.90 10.01 -1.42
N SER A 59 7.81 10.80 -0.89
CA SER A 59 8.28 10.67 0.51
C SER A 59 7.18 10.91 1.53
N LEU A 60 6.21 11.78 1.21
CA LEU A 60 5.06 12.00 2.07
C LEU A 60 4.26 10.70 2.28
N TRP A 61 3.98 9.99 1.19
CA TRP A 61 3.18 8.77 1.21
C TRP A 61 3.98 7.51 1.56
N ASP A 62 5.28 7.51 1.34
CA ASP A 62 6.14 6.37 1.63
C ASP A 62 6.43 6.21 3.13
N SER A 63 6.60 7.29 3.84
CA SER A 63 7.00 7.27 5.24
C SER A 63 6.26 8.26 6.15
N LYS A 64 6.19 9.52 5.78
CA LYS A 64 5.74 10.58 6.69
C LYS A 64 4.30 10.43 7.19
N LEU A 65 3.36 10.08 6.31
CA LEU A 65 1.96 9.85 6.69
C LEU A 65 1.81 8.56 7.51
N ILE A 66 2.54 7.51 7.16
CA ILE A 66 2.54 6.24 7.90
C ILE A 66 3.08 6.46 9.31
N ASP A 67 4.22 7.13 9.44
CA ASP A 67 4.84 7.44 10.73
C ASP A 67 3.93 8.32 11.60
N SER A 68 3.16 9.20 11.01
CA SER A 68 2.23 10.07 11.74
C SER A 68 1.06 9.33 12.38
N GLN A 69 0.63 8.21 11.82
CA GLN A 69 -0.48 7.43 12.34
C GLN A 69 -0.12 6.60 13.57
N LYS A 70 1.12 6.14 13.70
CA LYS A 70 1.65 5.38 14.83
C LYS A 70 0.79 4.21 15.30
N TYR A 71 0.05 3.58 14.38
CA TYR A 71 -0.74 2.41 14.72
C TYR A 71 0.16 1.22 15.06
N SER A 72 -0.11 0.59 16.20
CA SER A 72 0.47 -0.70 16.58
C SER A 72 -0.18 -1.85 15.80
N TYR A 73 0.47 -3.02 15.80
CA TYR A 73 -0.13 -4.24 15.23
C TYR A 73 -1.48 -4.59 15.86
N THR A 74 -1.67 -4.29 17.14
CA THR A 74 -2.91 -4.53 17.87
C THR A 74 -4.03 -3.64 17.35
N GLU A 75 -3.75 -2.36 17.10
CA GLU A 75 -4.72 -1.42 16.53
C GLU A 75 -5.13 -1.80 15.12
N TYR A 76 -4.20 -2.27 14.29
CA TYR A 76 -4.54 -2.82 12.96
C TYR A 76 -5.40 -4.09 13.06
N ALA A 77 -5.13 -4.97 14.01
CA ALA A 77 -5.94 -6.15 14.25
C ALA A 77 -7.38 -5.77 14.66
N GLU A 78 -7.55 -4.76 15.51
CA GLU A 78 -8.87 -4.24 15.90
C GLU A 78 -9.63 -3.66 14.69
N ILE A 79 -8.96 -2.93 13.81
CA ILE A 79 -9.56 -2.43 12.56
C ILE A 79 -9.98 -3.59 11.66
N LEU A 80 -9.17 -4.63 11.55
CA LEU A 80 -9.49 -5.85 10.79
C LEU A 80 -10.73 -6.56 11.35
N ASP A 81 -10.86 -6.65 12.66
CA ASP A 81 -12.00 -7.28 13.33
C ASP A 81 -13.33 -6.56 13.06
N THR A 82 -13.29 -5.30 12.61
CA THR A 82 -14.50 -4.56 12.20
C THR A 82 -14.98 -4.93 10.79
N LYS A 83 -14.17 -5.65 10.00
CA LYS A 83 -14.50 -6.02 8.63
C LYS A 83 -15.29 -7.32 8.58
N SER A 84 -16.37 -7.33 7.81
CA SER A 84 -17.13 -8.55 7.55
C SER A 84 -16.35 -9.52 6.66
N GLU A 85 -16.67 -10.80 6.73
CA GLU A 85 -16.08 -11.80 5.82
C GLU A 85 -16.32 -11.46 4.34
N GLU A 86 -17.47 -10.87 4.02
CA GLU A 86 -17.81 -10.44 2.66
C GLU A 86 -16.92 -9.30 2.19
N GLU A 87 -16.64 -8.33 3.04
CA GLU A 87 -15.70 -7.24 2.74
C GLU A 87 -14.28 -7.77 2.52
N ILE A 88 -13.82 -8.67 3.38
CA ILE A 88 -12.50 -9.31 3.25
C ILE A 88 -12.41 -10.06 1.93
N LYS A 89 -13.40 -10.89 1.59
CA LYS A 89 -13.46 -11.62 0.32
C LYS A 89 -13.45 -10.69 -0.88
N ARG A 90 -14.17 -9.57 -0.81
CA ARG A 90 -14.19 -8.56 -1.88
C ARG A 90 -12.82 -7.92 -2.08
N ILE A 91 -12.14 -7.53 -1.00
CA ILE A 91 -10.80 -6.96 -1.06
C ILE A 91 -9.79 -7.94 -1.65
N GLN A 92 -9.92 -9.22 -1.29
CA GLN A 92 -9.04 -10.29 -1.75
C GLN A 92 -9.38 -10.82 -3.14
N SER A 93 -10.51 -10.41 -3.71
CA SER A 93 -10.93 -10.86 -5.05
C SER A 93 -10.09 -10.22 -6.16
N GLY A 94 -10.11 -10.85 -7.33
CA GLY A 94 -9.41 -10.36 -8.50
C GLY A 94 -7.98 -10.86 -8.64
N THR A 95 -7.25 -10.23 -9.53
CA THR A 95 -5.87 -10.57 -9.89
C THR A 95 -4.88 -9.54 -9.34
N LEU A 96 -3.58 -9.83 -9.43
CA LEU A 96 -2.53 -8.85 -9.13
C LEU A 96 -2.68 -7.57 -9.96
N MET A 97 -3.09 -7.68 -11.21
CA MET A 97 -3.34 -6.51 -12.08
C MET A 97 -4.51 -5.69 -11.60
N ASP A 98 -5.59 -6.31 -11.11
CA ASP A 98 -6.73 -5.61 -10.52
C ASP A 98 -6.30 -4.83 -9.27
N TRP A 99 -5.46 -5.42 -8.42
CA TRP A 99 -4.94 -4.77 -7.23
C TRP A 99 -3.99 -3.61 -7.54
N LEU A 100 -3.15 -3.78 -8.56
CA LEU A 100 -2.28 -2.72 -9.08
C LEU A 100 -3.11 -1.54 -9.60
N TYR A 101 -4.18 -1.83 -10.32
CA TYR A 101 -5.10 -0.82 -10.83
C TYR A 101 -5.82 -0.06 -9.71
N ASP A 102 -6.21 -0.73 -8.64
CA ASP A 102 -6.80 -0.09 -7.46
C ASP A 102 -5.83 0.92 -6.82
N SER A 103 -4.57 0.53 -6.65
CA SER A 103 -3.52 1.43 -6.16
C SER A 103 -3.30 2.62 -7.10
N HIS A 104 -3.31 2.40 -8.40
CA HIS A 104 -3.20 3.47 -9.40
C HIS A 104 -4.35 4.45 -9.33
N LYS A 105 -5.58 3.99 -9.14
CA LYS A 105 -6.74 4.87 -8.91
C LYS A 105 -6.56 5.74 -7.66
N ALA A 106 -6.04 5.16 -6.58
CA ALA A 106 -5.72 5.92 -5.37
C ALA A 106 -4.65 6.98 -5.64
N ALA A 107 -3.59 6.63 -6.39
CA ALA A 107 -2.56 7.57 -6.82
C ALA A 107 -3.15 8.76 -7.59
N ASN A 108 -4.05 8.52 -8.53
CA ASN A 108 -4.70 9.60 -9.30
C ASN A 108 -5.48 10.57 -8.42
N LYS A 109 -6.16 10.10 -7.39
CA LYS A 109 -6.85 10.95 -6.40
C LYS A 109 -5.85 11.80 -5.61
N ILE A 110 -4.72 11.21 -5.24
CA ILE A 110 -3.65 11.89 -4.51
C ILE A 110 -3.05 13.00 -5.39
N TYR A 111 -2.72 12.72 -6.64
CA TYR A 111 -2.21 13.72 -7.58
C TYR A 111 -3.18 14.88 -7.78
N ALA A 112 -4.47 14.58 -7.94
CA ALA A 112 -5.49 15.61 -8.12
C ALA A 112 -5.60 16.57 -6.92
N ALA A 113 -5.32 16.08 -5.71
CA ALA A 113 -5.41 16.85 -4.48
C ALA A 113 -4.07 17.48 -4.04
N THR A 114 -2.97 17.14 -4.71
CA THR A 114 -1.63 17.54 -4.27
C THR A 114 -0.81 18.08 -5.43
N PRO A 115 -1.15 19.31 -5.92
CA PRO A 115 -0.35 19.96 -6.95
C PRO A 115 1.04 20.32 -6.41
N ASN A 116 1.97 20.57 -7.34
CA ASN A 116 3.30 21.08 -6.99
C ASN A 116 3.20 22.36 -6.15
N GLY A 117 3.95 22.44 -5.06
CA GLY A 117 3.91 23.56 -4.14
C GLY A 117 2.84 23.47 -3.03
N GLU A 118 2.08 22.38 -2.95
CA GLU A 118 1.06 22.17 -1.92
C GLU A 118 1.65 22.21 -0.51
N ARG A 119 0.91 22.83 0.40
CA ARG A 119 1.24 22.88 1.83
C ARG A 119 0.44 21.80 2.57
N VAL A 120 1.13 20.77 3.00
CA VAL A 120 0.52 19.63 3.70
C VAL A 120 0.62 19.82 5.20
N SER A 121 -0.52 19.72 5.86
CA SER A 121 -0.66 19.85 7.31
C SER A 121 -1.76 18.89 7.82
N TYR A 122 -2.31 19.13 9.00
CA TYR A 122 -3.37 18.32 9.61
C TYR A 122 -4.60 18.14 8.71
N ALA A 123 -5.01 19.16 7.97
CA ALA A 123 -6.18 19.07 7.09
C ALA A 123 -5.98 18.03 5.99
N TYR A 124 -4.80 17.95 5.40
CA TYR A 124 -4.46 16.94 4.41
C TYR A 124 -4.41 15.53 5.03
N GLN A 125 -3.77 15.39 6.19
CA GLN A 125 -3.73 14.11 6.91
C GLN A 125 -5.14 13.61 7.21
N TYR A 126 -6.00 14.46 7.74
CA TYR A 126 -7.39 14.13 8.04
C TYR A 126 -8.14 13.67 6.79
N LYS A 127 -7.97 14.38 5.68
CA LYS A 127 -8.61 14.05 4.41
C LYS A 127 -8.19 12.69 3.86
N PHE A 128 -6.92 12.32 4.01
CA PHE A 128 -6.36 11.12 3.40
C PHE A 128 -6.13 9.95 4.37
N ASN A 129 -6.44 10.10 5.65
CA ASN A 129 -6.31 9.00 6.61
C ASN A 129 -7.05 7.73 6.16
N ASP A 130 -8.29 7.86 5.68
CA ASP A 130 -9.09 6.72 5.22
C ASP A 130 -8.44 6.03 4.02
N VAL A 131 -7.84 6.80 3.11
CA VAL A 131 -7.14 6.24 1.95
C VAL A 131 -5.91 5.48 2.40
N LEU A 132 -5.11 6.05 3.30
CA LEU A 132 -3.91 5.41 3.83
C LEU A 132 -4.23 4.12 4.59
N GLU A 133 -5.18 4.16 5.51
CA GLU A 133 -5.65 2.97 6.24
C GLU A 133 -6.14 1.88 5.29
N ARG A 134 -6.98 2.24 4.33
CA ARG A 134 -7.50 1.29 3.36
C ARG A 134 -6.40 0.64 2.53
N GLN A 135 -5.41 1.41 2.08
CA GLN A 135 -4.29 0.87 1.30
C GLN A 135 -3.44 -0.10 2.13
N LEU A 136 -3.15 0.23 3.36
CA LEU A 136 -2.39 -0.65 4.27
C LEU A 136 -3.16 -1.93 4.58
N LEU A 137 -4.46 -1.81 4.85
CA LEU A 137 -5.34 -2.93 5.13
C LEU A 137 -5.49 -3.85 3.90
N ASN A 138 -5.73 -3.26 2.73
CA ASN A 138 -5.84 -4.01 1.47
C ASN A 138 -4.54 -4.78 1.18
N GLY A 139 -3.40 -4.14 1.37
CA GLY A 139 -2.09 -4.78 1.19
C GLY A 139 -1.91 -5.98 2.11
N GLY A 140 -2.25 -5.83 3.39
CA GLY A 140 -2.18 -6.92 4.37
C GLY A 140 -3.11 -8.09 4.08
N LEU A 141 -4.38 -7.81 3.74
CA LEU A 141 -5.37 -8.85 3.41
C LEU A 141 -5.03 -9.59 2.12
N ARG A 142 -4.56 -8.88 1.10
CA ARG A 142 -4.14 -9.46 -0.18
C ARG A 142 -2.88 -10.32 -0.02
N LEU A 143 -1.92 -9.87 0.80
CA LEU A 143 -0.77 -10.68 1.17
C LEU A 143 -1.20 -11.97 1.89
N ALA A 144 -2.10 -11.88 2.85
CA ALA A 144 -2.63 -13.05 3.57
C ALA A 144 -3.28 -14.05 2.62
N LYS A 145 -4.07 -13.59 1.65
CA LYS A 145 -4.65 -14.46 0.61
C LYS A 145 -3.58 -15.20 -0.19
N LEU A 146 -2.57 -14.48 -0.67
CA LEU A 146 -1.49 -15.10 -1.45
C LEU A 146 -0.72 -16.13 -0.62
N LEU A 147 -0.46 -15.85 0.65
CA LEU A 147 0.20 -16.78 1.55
C LEU A 147 -0.65 -18.04 1.80
N ASN A 148 -1.96 -17.89 1.98
CA ASN A 148 -2.87 -19.00 2.13
C ASN A 148 -2.98 -19.86 0.85
N ASP A 149 -3.01 -19.23 -0.32
CA ASP A 149 -3.04 -19.92 -1.62
C ASP A 149 -1.76 -20.72 -1.88
N ILE A 150 -0.62 -20.25 -1.36
CA ILE A 150 0.69 -20.86 -1.55
C ILE A 150 0.97 -21.95 -0.50
N PHE A 151 0.67 -21.69 0.76
CA PHE A 151 1.03 -22.52 1.91
C PHE A 151 -0.15 -23.21 2.59
N GLY A 152 -1.36 -22.82 2.25
CA GLY A 152 -2.61 -23.36 2.80
C GLY A 152 -3.01 -24.78 2.36
#